data_35f0f4af9cc1117dfdd16a873f365222
#
_entry.id   35f0f4af9cc1117dfdd16a873f365222
#
_cell.length_a   1.000
_cell.length_b   1.000
_cell.length_c   1.000
_cell.angle_alpha   90.00
_cell.angle_beta   90.00
_cell.angle_gamma   90.00
#
_symmetry.space_group_name_H-M   'P 1'
#
loop_
_entity.id
_entity.type
_entity.pdbx_description
1 polymer ?
#
loop_
_entity_poly.entity_id
_entity_poly.type
_entity_poly.pdbx_seq_one_letter_code
_entity_poly.pdbx_strand_id
1 'polypeptide(L)'
;MTKAPTLPGAAAPSTASIPGEVYQLGRHRLVCGDSTDPDVISHLMDGARADLLLTDPPYNVNYSSTAGAIANDNKTDPRFLHFLSAAFSAADRAMRPGAAFYIWHASSESFNFLAAARSVGWRVRQTLIWVKPTFVLSRQDYHWRHEPCLYGWKEGAAHTWAADRRQSTVLDFAKPVSSPDHPTMKPLQIFAYLIGNSTRPGEAVLDPFAGSGTTALAAERLGRRAFLAELDPKFCDVIRRRWAETVHGEGCDWRDLTAPPPPHIFAEFLIAA
;
A
#
# COMPACT_ATOMS: atom_id res chain seq x y z
N MET A 1 44.55 27.06 -22.02
CA MET A 1 43.63 26.47 -21.07
C MET A 1 42.43 25.95 -21.85
N THR A 2 42.43 24.70 -22.21
CA THR A 2 41.41 24.03 -22.99
C THR A 2 40.37 23.46 -22.02
N LYS A 3 39.12 23.91 -22.14
CA LYS A 3 37.96 23.46 -21.37
C LYS A 3 37.65 22.00 -21.72
N ALA A 4 37.69 21.12 -20.76
CA ALA A 4 37.27 19.71 -20.93
C ALA A 4 35.82 19.63 -21.38
N PRO A 5 35.45 18.70 -22.27
CA PRO A 5 34.04 18.53 -22.69
C PRO A 5 33.21 17.95 -21.51
N THR A 6 32.13 18.63 -21.19
CA THR A 6 31.10 18.14 -20.28
C THR A 6 30.43 16.92 -20.94
N LEU A 7 30.54 15.77 -20.33
CA LEU A 7 29.76 14.58 -20.71
C LEU A 7 28.27 14.89 -20.56
N PRO A 8 27.42 14.51 -21.51
CA PRO A 8 26.00 14.63 -21.36
C PRO A 8 25.56 13.80 -20.16
N GLY A 9 24.81 14.42 -19.22
CA GLY A 9 24.28 13.75 -18.06
C GLY A 9 23.48 12.51 -18.50
N ALA A 10 23.75 11.38 -17.87
CA ALA A 10 22.98 10.16 -18.09
C ALA A 10 21.50 10.50 -17.85
N ALA A 11 20.68 10.31 -18.87
CA ALA A 11 19.23 10.43 -18.74
C ALA A 11 18.79 9.49 -17.59
N ALA A 12 17.98 10.00 -16.66
CA ALA A 12 17.41 9.15 -15.64
C ALA A 12 16.72 7.95 -16.33
N PRO A 13 16.90 6.72 -15.83
CA PRO A 13 16.33 5.55 -16.47
C PRO A 13 14.82 5.75 -16.61
N SER A 14 14.30 5.64 -17.83
CA SER A 14 12.87 5.76 -18.11
C SER A 14 12.14 4.64 -17.37
N THR A 15 11.12 5.01 -16.58
CA THR A 15 10.24 4.03 -15.92
C THR A 15 9.42 3.30 -16.99
N ALA A 16 9.13 2.02 -16.76
CA ALA A 16 8.24 1.25 -17.64
C ALA A 16 6.77 1.43 -17.26
N SER A 17 6.48 1.83 -15.99
CA SER A 17 5.14 2.13 -15.54
C SER A 17 4.74 3.56 -15.89
N ILE A 18 3.48 3.73 -16.33
CA ILE A 18 2.92 4.98 -16.86
C ILE A 18 1.82 5.45 -15.91
N PRO A 19 1.81 6.75 -15.50
CA PRO A 19 0.73 7.31 -14.71
C PRO A 19 -0.64 7.11 -15.38
N GLY A 20 -1.63 6.68 -14.59
CA GLY A 20 -2.98 6.37 -15.03
C GLY A 20 -3.19 4.93 -15.48
N GLU A 21 -2.14 4.19 -15.77
CA GLU A 21 -2.28 2.79 -16.21
C GLU A 21 -2.49 1.82 -15.06
N VAL A 22 -3.28 0.77 -15.34
CA VAL A 22 -3.46 -0.40 -14.47
C VAL A 22 -2.66 -1.56 -15.03
N TYR A 23 -1.94 -2.26 -14.16
CA TYR A 23 -1.12 -3.42 -14.46
C TYR A 23 -1.71 -4.67 -13.83
N GLN A 24 -1.68 -5.80 -14.56
CA GLN A 24 -2.15 -7.09 -14.06
C GLN A 24 -0.96 -7.91 -13.55
N LEU A 25 -0.97 -8.28 -12.28
CA LEU A 25 0.05 -9.10 -11.62
C LEU A 25 -0.58 -10.44 -11.23
N GLY A 26 -0.71 -11.36 -12.17
CA GLY A 26 -1.47 -12.60 -11.96
C GLY A 26 -2.91 -12.30 -11.53
N ARG A 27 -3.24 -12.60 -10.26
CA ARG A 27 -4.55 -12.30 -9.65
C ARG A 27 -4.67 -10.91 -9.04
N HIS A 28 -3.57 -10.14 -8.97
CA HIS A 28 -3.51 -8.81 -8.36
C HIS A 28 -3.60 -7.72 -9.41
N ARG A 29 -3.94 -6.51 -8.99
CA ARG A 29 -3.96 -5.32 -9.85
C ARG A 29 -3.15 -4.20 -9.19
N LEU A 30 -2.46 -3.43 -10.01
CA LEU A 30 -1.70 -2.25 -9.59
C LEU A 30 -2.08 -1.08 -10.50
N VAL A 31 -2.46 0.05 -9.93
CA VAL A 31 -2.60 1.31 -10.66
C VAL A 31 -1.43 2.24 -10.32
N CYS A 32 -0.85 2.87 -11.35
CA CYS A 32 0.07 3.98 -11.17
C CYS A 32 -0.73 5.28 -11.07
N GLY A 33 -1.09 5.72 -9.84
CA GLY A 33 -2.00 6.86 -9.70
C GLY A 33 -2.18 7.35 -8.27
N ASP A 34 -2.88 8.49 -8.17
CA ASP A 34 -3.13 9.15 -6.88
C ASP A 34 -4.32 8.49 -6.16
N SER A 35 -4.05 7.92 -5.00
CA SER A 35 -5.05 7.26 -4.15
C SER A 35 -6.08 8.21 -3.52
N THR A 36 -5.88 9.53 -3.60
CA THR A 36 -6.87 10.51 -3.17
C THR A 36 -7.97 10.72 -4.19
N ASP A 37 -7.75 10.26 -5.44
CA ASP A 37 -8.73 10.31 -6.52
C ASP A 37 -9.64 9.04 -6.47
N PRO A 38 -10.95 9.20 -6.23
CA PRO A 38 -11.87 8.06 -6.19
C PRO A 38 -12.01 7.34 -7.53
N ASP A 39 -11.78 8.01 -8.66
CA ASP A 39 -11.87 7.39 -9.98
C ASP A 39 -10.69 6.46 -10.23
N VAL A 40 -9.49 6.82 -9.75
CA VAL A 40 -8.29 5.95 -9.75
C VAL A 40 -8.55 4.67 -8.96
N ILE A 41 -9.10 4.79 -7.75
CA ILE A 41 -9.44 3.61 -6.92
C ILE A 41 -10.57 2.79 -7.56
N SER A 42 -11.57 3.42 -8.15
CA SER A 42 -12.65 2.72 -8.85
C SER A 42 -12.12 1.93 -10.05
N HIS A 43 -11.23 2.54 -10.85
CA HIS A 43 -10.59 1.89 -12.00
C HIS A 43 -9.70 0.71 -11.56
N LEU A 44 -8.92 0.87 -10.48
CA LEU A 44 -8.15 -0.20 -9.87
C LEU A 44 -9.03 -1.39 -9.50
N MET A 45 -10.14 -1.12 -8.81
CA MET A 45 -11.01 -2.16 -8.26
C MET A 45 -11.85 -2.89 -9.31
N ASP A 46 -12.13 -2.29 -10.45
CA ASP A 46 -12.84 -2.93 -11.58
C ASP A 46 -14.13 -3.65 -11.14
N GLY A 47 -14.95 -2.97 -10.38
CA GLY A 47 -16.21 -3.51 -9.82
C GLY A 47 -16.05 -4.42 -8.60
N ALA A 48 -14.83 -4.82 -8.23
CA ALA A 48 -14.59 -5.57 -7.00
C ALA A 48 -14.82 -4.71 -5.75
N ARG A 49 -15.05 -5.37 -4.61
CA ARG A 49 -15.08 -4.73 -3.29
C ARG A 49 -14.00 -5.31 -2.41
N ALA A 50 -13.31 -4.44 -1.66
CA ALA A 50 -12.27 -4.85 -0.73
C ALA A 50 -12.90 -5.47 0.52
N ASP A 51 -12.36 -6.62 0.92
CA ASP A 51 -12.66 -7.31 2.18
C ASP A 51 -11.79 -6.79 3.31
N LEU A 52 -10.62 -6.24 2.97
CA LEU A 52 -9.64 -5.69 3.88
C LEU A 52 -8.98 -4.45 3.26
N LEU A 53 -8.80 -3.39 4.04
CA LEU A 53 -7.86 -2.32 3.80
C LEU A 53 -6.62 -2.54 4.68
N LEU A 54 -5.45 -2.69 4.07
CA LEU A 54 -4.17 -2.76 4.79
C LEU A 54 -3.20 -1.80 4.14
N THR A 55 -2.79 -0.76 4.86
CA THR A 55 -2.08 0.34 4.24
C THR A 55 -1.09 1.06 5.15
N ASP A 56 -0.07 1.63 4.53
CA ASP A 56 1.04 2.36 5.16
C ASP A 56 1.23 3.73 4.48
N PRO A 57 0.32 4.71 4.72
CA PRO A 57 0.40 6.03 4.11
C PRO A 57 1.66 6.80 4.53
N PRO A 58 2.05 7.88 3.83
CA PRO A 58 3.06 8.82 4.32
C PRO A 58 2.73 9.31 5.74
N TYR A 59 3.76 9.44 6.60
CA TYR A 59 3.57 9.77 8.02
C TYR A 59 3.69 11.26 8.35
N ASN A 60 3.95 12.12 7.36
CA ASN A 60 4.17 13.55 7.54
C ASN A 60 5.35 13.89 8.47
N VAL A 61 6.38 13.09 8.46
CA VAL A 61 7.58 13.25 9.31
C VAL A 61 8.78 13.80 8.56
N ASN A 62 8.56 14.27 7.32
CA ASN A 62 9.59 14.79 6.42
C ASN A 62 10.77 13.82 6.24
N TYR A 63 10.44 12.56 6.01
CA TYR A 63 11.44 11.51 5.84
C TYR A 63 12.19 11.68 4.52
N SER A 64 13.51 11.69 4.61
CA SER A 64 14.39 11.67 3.43
C SER A 64 15.46 10.60 3.60
N SER A 65 15.76 9.89 2.52
CA SER A 65 16.80 8.88 2.45
C SER A 65 17.65 9.05 1.20
N THR A 66 18.66 8.22 1.04
CA THR A 66 19.43 8.13 -0.20
C THR A 66 18.59 7.72 -1.42
N ALA A 67 17.44 7.10 -1.20
CA ALA A 67 16.47 6.73 -2.24
C ALA A 67 15.52 7.88 -2.61
N GLY A 68 15.60 9.03 -1.93
CA GLY A 68 14.75 10.21 -2.15
C GLY A 68 13.83 10.54 -0.97
N ALA A 69 13.00 11.57 -1.15
CA ALA A 69 11.96 11.98 -0.21
C ALA A 69 10.65 11.23 -0.52
N ILE A 70 9.86 10.96 0.52
CA ILE A 70 8.53 10.39 0.37
C ILE A 70 7.56 11.50 -0.07
N ALA A 71 6.78 11.25 -1.12
CA ALA A 71 5.75 12.17 -1.56
C ALA A 71 4.69 12.38 -0.45
N ASN A 72 4.22 13.62 -0.32
CA ASN A 72 3.19 14.01 0.68
C ASN A 72 3.59 13.89 2.16
N ASP A 73 4.88 13.78 2.50
CA ASP A 73 5.40 13.55 3.85
C ASP A 73 5.83 14.84 4.59
N ASN A 74 5.50 16.04 4.08
CA ASN A 74 5.88 17.33 4.67
C ASN A 74 4.78 18.40 4.56
N LYS A 75 3.54 18.04 4.82
CA LYS A 75 2.39 18.94 4.76
C LYS A 75 2.14 19.66 6.09
N THR A 76 1.50 20.82 6.05
CA THR A 76 0.89 21.40 7.27
C THR A 76 -0.27 20.51 7.74
N ASP A 77 -0.56 20.49 9.06
CA ASP A 77 -1.60 19.63 9.65
C ASP A 77 -2.95 19.67 8.91
N PRO A 78 -3.54 20.85 8.56
CA PRO A 78 -4.81 20.86 7.83
C PRO A 78 -4.73 20.23 6.44
N ARG A 79 -3.60 20.41 5.74
CA ARG A 79 -3.39 19.81 4.40
C ARG A 79 -3.16 18.31 4.50
N PHE A 80 -2.48 17.88 5.55
CA PHE A 80 -2.25 16.46 5.78
C PHE A 80 -3.54 15.73 6.16
N LEU A 81 -4.34 16.31 7.07
CA LEU A 81 -5.67 15.78 7.40
C LEU A 81 -6.58 15.70 6.17
N HIS A 82 -6.58 16.74 5.31
CA HIS A 82 -7.35 16.73 4.07
C HIS A 82 -6.90 15.60 3.13
N PHE A 83 -5.59 15.45 2.94
CA PHE A 83 -5.00 14.36 2.13
C PHE A 83 -5.43 12.97 2.63
N LEU A 84 -5.27 12.69 3.93
CA LEU A 84 -5.69 11.42 4.51
C LEU A 84 -7.20 11.20 4.36
N SER A 85 -8.01 12.23 4.62
CA SER A 85 -9.47 12.15 4.51
C SER A 85 -9.93 11.85 3.08
N ALA A 86 -9.28 12.45 2.07
CA ALA A 86 -9.56 12.17 0.66
C ALA A 86 -9.23 10.72 0.29
N ALA A 87 -8.03 10.24 0.66
CA ALA A 87 -7.61 8.86 0.40
C ALA A 87 -8.51 7.83 1.12
N PHE A 88 -8.85 8.09 2.39
CA PHE A 88 -9.75 7.19 3.14
C PHE A 88 -11.17 7.22 2.59
N SER A 89 -11.65 8.36 2.07
CA SER A 89 -12.95 8.43 1.40
C SER A 89 -12.98 7.63 0.10
N ALA A 90 -11.91 7.69 -0.70
CA ALA A 90 -11.79 6.88 -1.90
C ALA A 90 -11.75 5.39 -1.57
N ALA A 91 -10.96 5.00 -0.56
CA ALA A 91 -10.88 3.62 -0.07
C ALA A 91 -12.22 3.13 0.50
N ASP A 92 -12.94 3.95 1.29
CA ASP A 92 -14.22 3.58 1.87
C ASP A 92 -15.25 3.20 0.80
N ARG A 93 -15.31 3.94 -0.30
CA ARG A 93 -16.20 3.63 -1.43
C ARG A 93 -15.90 2.26 -2.05
N ALA A 94 -14.65 1.81 -1.99
CA ALA A 94 -14.20 0.52 -2.53
C ALA A 94 -14.39 -0.64 -1.53
N MET A 95 -14.52 -0.36 -0.24
CA MET A 95 -14.69 -1.38 0.80
C MET A 95 -16.15 -1.84 0.90
N ARG A 96 -16.35 -3.15 1.14
CA ARG A 96 -17.68 -3.68 1.52
C ARG A 96 -18.02 -3.34 2.97
N PRO A 97 -19.30 -3.33 3.36
CA PRO A 97 -19.67 -3.34 4.77
C PRO A 97 -19.03 -4.52 5.51
N GLY A 98 -18.50 -4.28 6.71
CA GLY A 98 -17.76 -5.28 7.50
C GLY A 98 -16.31 -5.50 7.07
N ALA A 99 -15.80 -4.83 6.03
CA ALA A 99 -14.39 -4.90 5.66
C ALA A 99 -13.52 -4.33 6.79
N ALA A 100 -12.52 -5.11 7.22
CA ALA A 100 -11.58 -4.64 8.23
C ALA A 100 -10.60 -3.61 7.65
N PHE A 101 -9.98 -2.81 8.52
CA PHE A 101 -8.89 -1.93 8.14
C PHE A 101 -7.73 -2.01 9.14
N TYR A 102 -6.52 -1.94 8.60
CA TYR A 102 -5.26 -1.76 9.32
C TYR A 102 -4.52 -0.58 8.69
N ILE A 103 -4.27 0.46 9.49
CA ILE A 103 -3.65 1.70 9.01
C ILE A 103 -2.44 2.01 9.88
N TRP A 104 -1.26 1.86 9.30
CA TRP A 104 -0.01 2.21 9.95
C TRP A 104 0.18 3.72 10.01
N HIS A 105 0.79 4.22 11.08
CA HIS A 105 1.05 5.65 11.24
C HIS A 105 2.19 5.94 12.22
N ALA A 106 2.70 7.16 12.21
CA ALA A 106 3.59 7.65 13.26
C ALA A 106 2.77 8.07 14.50
N SER A 107 3.29 7.79 15.69
CA SER A 107 2.65 8.21 16.96
C SER A 107 2.43 9.73 17.06
N SER A 108 3.35 10.54 16.50
CA SER A 108 3.23 12.01 16.44
C SER A 108 2.01 12.48 15.64
N GLU A 109 1.57 11.70 14.65
CA GLU A 109 0.47 12.03 13.74
C GLU A 109 -0.85 11.32 14.08
N SER A 110 -0.92 10.63 15.22
CA SER A 110 -2.10 9.86 15.62
C SER A 110 -3.40 10.64 15.56
N PHE A 111 -3.36 11.94 15.88
CA PHE A 111 -4.54 12.83 15.82
C PHE A 111 -5.08 12.94 14.39
N ASN A 112 -4.22 13.22 13.41
CA ASN A 112 -4.60 13.38 12.01
C ASN A 112 -5.17 12.08 11.42
N PHE A 113 -4.53 10.94 11.73
CA PHE A 113 -5.02 9.62 11.29
C PHE A 113 -6.37 9.24 11.90
N LEU A 114 -6.56 9.47 13.21
CA LEU A 114 -7.83 9.23 13.88
C LEU A 114 -8.94 10.15 13.37
N ALA A 115 -8.63 11.43 13.16
CA ALA A 115 -9.58 12.40 12.63
C ALA A 115 -10.00 12.03 11.20
N ALA A 116 -9.05 11.66 10.33
CA ALA A 116 -9.34 11.21 8.97
C ALA A 116 -10.19 9.92 8.94
N ALA A 117 -9.88 8.94 9.78
CA ALA A 117 -10.69 7.72 9.89
C ALA A 117 -12.13 8.03 10.32
N ARG A 118 -12.30 8.92 11.31
CA ARG A 118 -13.62 9.35 11.78
C ARG A 118 -14.40 10.14 10.73
N SER A 119 -13.72 10.96 9.91
CA SER A 119 -14.39 11.77 8.88
C SER A 119 -15.12 10.93 7.82
N VAL A 120 -14.67 9.69 7.60
CA VAL A 120 -15.31 8.72 6.70
C VAL A 120 -16.21 7.71 7.43
N GLY A 121 -16.48 7.94 8.72
CA GLY A 121 -17.35 7.09 9.53
C GLY A 121 -16.68 5.82 10.07
N TRP A 122 -15.38 5.65 9.91
CA TRP A 122 -14.68 4.48 10.46
C TRP A 122 -14.52 4.58 11.98
N ARG A 123 -14.87 3.51 12.65
CA ARG A 123 -14.70 3.38 14.08
C ARG A 123 -13.46 2.57 14.40
N VAL A 124 -12.39 3.24 14.83
CA VAL A 124 -11.19 2.56 15.35
C VAL A 124 -11.58 1.79 16.61
N ARG A 125 -11.28 0.50 16.64
CA ARG A 125 -11.60 -0.42 17.75
C ARG A 125 -10.41 -0.64 18.66
N GLN A 126 -9.21 -0.78 18.06
CA GLN A 126 -7.97 -1.03 18.77
C GLN A 126 -6.81 -0.34 18.05
N THR A 127 -5.75 -0.07 18.78
CA THR A 127 -4.44 0.28 18.21
C THR A 127 -3.50 -0.89 18.47
N LEU A 128 -2.97 -1.46 17.39
CA LEU A 128 -1.93 -2.47 17.46
C LEU A 128 -0.57 -1.77 17.51
N ILE A 129 0.40 -2.38 18.18
CA ILE A 129 1.74 -1.84 18.34
C ILE A 129 2.76 -2.86 17.83
N TRP A 130 3.42 -2.56 16.72
CA TRP A 130 4.59 -3.33 16.33
C TRP A 130 5.81 -2.88 17.13
N VAL A 131 6.38 -3.80 17.90
CA VAL A 131 7.62 -3.54 18.64
C VAL A 131 8.81 -3.91 17.75
N LYS A 132 9.64 -2.91 17.45
CA LYS A 132 10.85 -3.13 16.64
C LYS A 132 11.95 -3.81 17.47
N PRO A 133 12.77 -4.68 16.88
CA PRO A 133 13.90 -5.30 17.59
C PRO A 133 14.88 -4.28 18.16
N THR A 134 15.12 -3.21 17.41
CA THR A 134 16.01 -2.09 17.78
C THR A 134 15.27 -0.77 17.72
N PHE A 135 15.66 0.17 18.56
CA PHE A 135 15.15 1.53 18.46
C PHE A 135 15.82 2.31 17.31
N VAL A 136 15.17 3.37 16.87
CA VAL A 136 15.71 4.31 15.89
C VAL A 136 16.27 5.49 16.65
N LEU A 137 17.57 5.75 16.50
CA LEU A 137 18.22 6.94 17.05
C LEU A 137 17.54 8.21 16.51
N SER A 138 17.15 9.08 17.41
CA SER A 138 16.53 10.36 17.09
C SER A 138 17.05 11.45 18.02
N ARG A 139 16.68 12.71 17.76
CA ARG A 139 16.98 13.84 18.65
C ARG A 139 16.00 13.96 19.83
N GLN A 140 15.11 12.99 20.00
CA GLN A 140 14.13 12.91 21.08
C GLN A 140 14.78 12.32 22.34
N ASP A 141 14.25 12.62 23.52
CA ASP A 141 14.69 12.04 24.80
C ASP A 141 14.46 10.53 24.83
N TYR A 142 13.33 10.07 24.28
CA TYR A 142 13.00 8.64 24.09
C TYR A 142 13.11 8.25 22.63
N HIS A 143 13.87 7.20 22.34
CA HIS A 143 14.02 6.69 20.99
C HIS A 143 12.84 5.80 20.58
N TRP A 144 12.32 6.02 19.38
CA TRP A 144 11.21 5.26 18.84
C TRP A 144 11.57 3.79 18.64
N ARG A 145 10.85 2.90 19.32
CA ARG A 145 11.00 1.44 19.20
C ARG A 145 9.70 0.76 18.79
N HIS A 146 8.70 1.51 18.39
CA HIS A 146 7.42 0.95 17.98
C HIS A 146 6.82 1.72 16.81
N GLU A 147 5.86 1.07 16.15
CA GLU A 147 4.95 1.72 15.20
C GLU A 147 3.51 1.31 15.51
N PRO A 148 2.59 2.26 15.67
CA PRO A 148 1.18 1.98 15.87
C PRO A 148 0.46 1.69 14.57
N CYS A 149 -0.60 0.88 14.66
CA CYS A 149 -1.49 0.55 13.58
C CYS A 149 -2.94 0.63 14.07
N LEU A 150 -3.76 1.47 13.46
CA LEU A 150 -5.19 1.56 13.76
C LEU A 150 -5.89 0.31 13.20
N TYR A 151 -6.73 -0.30 14.00
CA TYR A 151 -7.56 -1.44 13.62
C TYR A 151 -9.04 -1.17 13.88
N GLY A 152 -9.86 -1.58 12.95
CA GLY A 152 -11.31 -1.54 13.02
C GLY A 152 -11.94 -2.14 11.79
N TRP A 153 -13.21 -1.85 11.56
CA TRP A 153 -13.94 -2.29 10.36
C TRP A 153 -15.03 -1.29 9.99
N LYS A 154 -15.39 -1.29 8.71
CA LYS A 154 -16.50 -0.51 8.17
C LYS A 154 -17.81 -1.03 8.73
N GLU A 155 -18.65 -0.13 9.23
CA GLU A 155 -19.96 -0.47 9.78
C GLU A 155 -20.90 -1.04 8.68
N GLY A 156 -21.98 -1.67 9.11
CA GLY A 156 -23.05 -2.16 8.23
C GLY A 156 -23.11 -3.66 8.05
N ALA A 157 -22.06 -4.40 8.45
CA ALA A 157 -22.06 -5.87 8.49
C ALA A 157 -21.05 -6.41 9.51
N ALA A 158 -21.13 -7.70 9.80
CA ALA A 158 -20.11 -8.39 10.59
C ALA A 158 -18.77 -8.41 9.86
N HIS A 159 -17.67 -8.16 10.57
CA HIS A 159 -16.32 -8.28 10.03
C HIS A 159 -15.86 -9.74 9.99
N THR A 160 -14.94 -10.02 9.08
CA THR A 160 -14.27 -11.32 9.02
C THR A 160 -13.17 -11.35 10.09
N TRP A 161 -13.20 -12.39 10.94
CA TRP A 161 -12.11 -12.76 11.82
C TRP A 161 -11.78 -14.23 11.58
N ALA A 162 -10.68 -14.49 10.90
CA ALA A 162 -10.28 -15.84 10.49
C ALA A 162 -9.27 -16.49 11.46
N ALA A 163 -8.67 -15.68 12.35
CA ALA A 163 -7.76 -16.17 13.38
C ALA A 163 -8.49 -16.70 14.62
N ASP A 164 -7.72 -17.31 15.52
CA ASP A 164 -8.17 -17.67 16.87
C ASP A 164 -8.23 -16.44 17.81
N ARG A 165 -8.56 -16.67 19.08
CA ARG A 165 -8.67 -15.61 20.11
C ARG A 165 -7.37 -15.39 20.92
N ARG A 166 -6.22 -15.87 20.43
CA ARG A 166 -4.91 -15.72 21.09
C ARG A 166 -4.14 -14.51 20.56
N GLN A 167 -4.69 -13.77 19.62
CA GLN A 167 -4.03 -12.62 19.01
C GLN A 167 -3.92 -11.46 20.01
N SER A 168 -2.79 -10.76 19.98
CA SER A 168 -2.47 -9.65 20.89
C SER A 168 -2.41 -8.33 20.12
N THR A 169 -2.66 -7.21 20.84
CA THR A 169 -2.42 -5.87 20.30
C THR A 169 -0.93 -5.52 20.20
N VAL A 170 -0.05 -6.32 20.78
CA VAL A 170 1.40 -6.18 20.65
C VAL A 170 1.90 -7.17 19.61
N LEU A 171 2.53 -6.64 18.56
CA LEU A 171 3.07 -7.39 17.44
C LEU A 171 4.59 -7.46 17.59
N ASP A 172 5.10 -8.65 17.89
CA ASP A 172 6.53 -8.90 18.04
C ASP A 172 7.05 -9.66 16.81
N PHE A 173 7.53 -8.89 15.82
CA PHE A 173 8.07 -9.41 14.58
C PHE A 173 9.46 -8.84 14.34
N ALA A 174 10.39 -9.68 13.94
CA ALA A 174 11.73 -9.27 13.57
C ALA A 174 11.68 -8.29 12.37
N LYS A 175 12.54 -7.27 12.41
CA LYS A 175 12.73 -6.40 11.25
C LYS A 175 13.49 -7.19 10.17
N PRO A 176 13.07 -7.12 8.88
CA PRO A 176 13.86 -7.70 7.81
C PRO A 176 15.26 -7.08 7.79
N VAL A 177 16.25 -7.87 7.39
CA VAL A 177 17.54 -7.33 6.99
C VAL A 177 17.30 -6.33 5.86
N SER A 178 17.94 -5.15 5.90
CA SER A 178 17.72 -4.04 4.97
C SER A 178 17.66 -4.53 3.53
N SER A 179 16.58 -4.18 2.82
CA SER A 179 16.50 -4.38 1.38
C SER A 179 17.00 -3.13 0.67
N PRO A 180 17.81 -3.24 -0.38
CA PRO A 180 18.21 -2.09 -1.21
C PRO A 180 17.02 -1.42 -1.90
N ASP A 181 15.89 -2.13 -2.06
CA ASP A 181 14.72 -1.66 -2.81
C ASP A 181 13.83 -0.67 -2.04
N HIS A 182 13.87 -0.67 -0.70
CA HIS A 182 13.08 0.29 0.10
C HIS A 182 13.58 0.40 1.54
N PRO A 183 14.01 1.60 2.01
CA PRO A 183 14.64 1.79 3.32
C PRO A 183 13.66 1.65 4.51
N THR A 184 12.34 1.78 4.27
CA THR A 184 11.30 1.76 5.32
C THR A 184 10.33 0.58 5.19
N MET A 185 10.73 -0.48 4.46
CA MET A 185 9.86 -1.64 4.22
C MET A 185 9.48 -2.35 5.53
N LYS A 186 8.17 -2.54 5.70
CA LYS A 186 7.66 -3.36 6.81
C LYS A 186 7.88 -4.85 6.57
N PRO A 187 8.04 -5.65 7.65
CA PRO A 187 8.18 -7.09 7.53
C PRO A 187 7.00 -7.73 6.80
N LEU A 188 7.29 -8.55 5.80
CA LEU A 188 6.28 -9.31 5.07
C LEU A 188 5.42 -10.18 6.01
N GLN A 189 6.03 -10.69 7.08
CA GLN A 189 5.36 -11.52 8.08
C GLN A 189 4.23 -10.77 8.80
N ILE A 190 4.41 -9.47 9.11
CA ILE A 190 3.34 -8.66 9.73
C ILE A 190 2.16 -8.53 8.77
N PHE A 191 2.43 -8.21 7.49
CA PHE A 191 1.37 -8.07 6.49
C PHE A 191 0.64 -9.39 6.27
N ALA A 192 1.38 -10.49 6.14
CA ALA A 192 0.78 -11.83 6.03
C ALA A 192 -0.07 -12.19 7.26
N TYR A 193 0.40 -11.86 8.46
CA TYR A 193 -0.34 -12.07 9.70
C TYR A 193 -1.65 -11.30 9.74
N LEU A 194 -1.63 -9.99 9.44
CA LEU A 194 -2.83 -9.14 9.45
C LEU A 194 -3.83 -9.55 8.36
N ILE A 195 -3.35 -9.86 7.15
CA ILE A 195 -4.18 -10.37 6.06
C ILE A 195 -4.81 -11.70 6.46
N GLY A 196 -4.04 -12.63 7.02
CA GLY A 196 -4.52 -13.94 7.46
C GLY A 196 -5.59 -13.84 8.54
N ASN A 197 -5.47 -12.89 9.48
CA ASN A 197 -6.42 -12.70 10.57
C ASN A 197 -7.79 -12.19 10.10
N SER A 198 -7.83 -11.35 9.06
CA SER A 198 -9.04 -10.62 8.67
C SER A 198 -9.57 -10.96 7.28
N THR A 199 -8.99 -11.95 6.61
CA THR A 199 -9.45 -12.42 5.29
C THR A 199 -9.37 -13.93 5.14
N ARG A 200 -10.07 -14.44 4.13
CA ARG A 200 -10.01 -15.82 3.64
C ARG A 200 -9.35 -15.89 2.26
N PRO A 201 -8.87 -17.07 1.80
CA PRO A 201 -8.38 -17.23 0.43
C PRO A 201 -9.40 -16.73 -0.61
N GLY A 202 -8.90 -16.05 -1.66
CA GLY A 202 -9.72 -15.43 -2.70
C GLY A 202 -10.27 -14.04 -2.38
N GLU A 203 -10.29 -13.60 -1.12
CA GLU A 203 -10.78 -12.28 -0.73
C GLU A 203 -9.81 -11.16 -1.16
N ALA A 204 -10.35 -9.94 -1.28
CA ALA A 204 -9.68 -8.77 -1.82
C ALA A 204 -9.05 -7.91 -0.71
N VAL A 205 -7.78 -7.56 -0.89
CA VAL A 205 -7.02 -6.65 -0.03
C VAL A 205 -6.72 -5.38 -0.81
N LEU A 206 -7.15 -4.23 -0.34
CA LEU A 206 -6.85 -2.92 -0.90
C LEU A 206 -5.68 -2.28 -0.14
N ASP A 207 -4.69 -1.82 -0.88
CA ASP A 207 -3.59 -0.99 -0.37
C ASP A 207 -3.40 0.24 -1.26
N PRO A 208 -3.95 1.40 -0.86
CA PRO A 208 -3.85 2.64 -1.64
C PRO A 208 -2.48 3.33 -1.55
N PHE A 209 -1.52 2.80 -0.79
CA PHE A 209 -0.16 3.32 -0.64
C PHE A 209 0.86 2.18 -0.67
N ALA A 210 0.92 1.49 -1.83
CA ALA A 210 1.57 0.19 -1.94
C ALA A 210 3.11 0.20 -1.76
N GLY A 211 3.75 1.36 -1.97
CA GLY A 211 5.19 1.54 -1.79
C GLY A 211 6.00 0.52 -2.59
N SER A 212 6.66 -0.41 -1.90
CA SER A 212 7.43 -1.47 -2.55
C SER A 212 6.63 -2.78 -2.78
N GLY A 213 5.32 -2.81 -2.51
CA GLY A 213 4.44 -3.94 -2.80
C GLY A 213 4.45 -5.09 -1.78
N THR A 214 4.75 -4.82 -0.52
CA THR A 214 4.72 -5.86 0.53
C THR A 214 3.35 -6.51 0.63
N THR A 215 2.27 -5.74 0.43
CA THR A 215 0.89 -6.25 0.41
C THR A 215 0.66 -7.26 -0.72
N ALA A 216 1.21 -7.01 -1.92
CA ALA A 216 1.10 -7.95 -3.05
C ALA A 216 1.73 -9.31 -2.72
N LEU A 217 2.96 -9.28 -2.20
CA LEU A 217 3.69 -10.51 -1.87
C LEU A 217 3.04 -11.30 -0.73
N ALA A 218 2.48 -10.59 0.27
CA ALA A 218 1.75 -11.22 1.36
C ALA A 218 0.43 -11.84 0.86
N ALA A 219 -0.31 -11.14 0.01
CA ALA A 219 -1.54 -11.62 -0.59
C ALA A 219 -1.30 -12.84 -1.49
N GLU A 220 -0.23 -12.81 -2.33
CA GLU A 220 0.15 -13.94 -3.17
C GLU A 220 0.39 -15.21 -2.35
N ARG A 221 1.24 -15.13 -1.31
CA ARG A 221 1.54 -16.26 -0.43
C ARG A 221 0.32 -16.87 0.25
N LEU A 222 -0.68 -16.05 0.50
CA LEU A 222 -1.89 -16.46 1.22
C LEU A 222 -3.07 -16.78 0.28
N GLY A 223 -2.90 -16.68 -1.04
CA GLY A 223 -3.97 -16.90 -2.01
C GLY A 223 -5.07 -15.84 -1.98
N ARG A 224 -4.75 -14.60 -1.61
CA ARG A 224 -5.64 -13.43 -1.66
C ARG A 224 -5.41 -12.64 -2.94
N ARG A 225 -6.30 -11.70 -3.26
CA ARG A 225 -6.15 -10.75 -4.36
C ARG A 225 -5.77 -9.39 -3.79
N ALA A 226 -4.65 -8.83 -4.23
CA ALA A 226 -4.25 -7.46 -3.85
C ALA A 226 -4.67 -6.47 -4.94
N PHE A 227 -5.19 -5.33 -4.51
CA PHE A 227 -5.49 -4.16 -5.31
C PHE A 227 -4.65 -3.01 -4.77
N LEU A 228 -3.72 -2.53 -5.56
CA LEU A 228 -2.61 -1.68 -5.15
C LEU A 228 -2.65 -0.35 -5.89
N ALA A 229 -2.55 0.77 -5.19
CA ALA A 229 -2.29 2.05 -5.82
C ALA A 229 -0.92 2.58 -5.37
N GLU A 230 -0.14 3.08 -6.31
CA GLU A 230 1.16 3.68 -6.06
C GLU A 230 1.33 4.89 -6.97
N LEU A 231 1.75 6.02 -6.39
CA LEU A 231 1.85 7.28 -7.10
C LEU A 231 3.11 7.37 -7.98
N ASP A 232 4.24 6.84 -7.48
CA ASP A 232 5.53 6.94 -8.18
C ASP A 232 5.72 5.77 -9.17
N PRO A 233 5.83 6.05 -10.49
CA PRO A 233 6.08 5.03 -11.50
C PRO A 233 7.31 4.15 -11.21
N LYS A 234 8.32 4.68 -10.51
CA LYS A 234 9.50 3.89 -10.12
C LYS A 234 9.15 2.80 -9.11
N PHE A 235 8.31 3.13 -8.13
CA PHE A 235 7.83 2.14 -7.17
C PHE A 235 6.84 1.17 -7.81
N CYS A 236 6.04 1.61 -8.78
CA CYS A 236 5.23 0.69 -9.58
C CYS A 236 6.12 -0.35 -10.30
N ASP A 237 7.24 0.05 -10.90
CA ASP A 237 8.21 -0.87 -11.51
C ASP A 237 8.82 -1.82 -10.47
N VAL A 238 9.12 -1.34 -9.27
CA VAL A 238 9.62 -2.17 -8.16
C VAL A 238 8.58 -3.22 -7.76
N ILE A 239 7.31 -2.84 -7.61
CA ILE A 239 6.21 -3.77 -7.27
C ILE A 239 6.08 -4.86 -8.33
N ARG A 240 6.00 -4.47 -9.60
CA ARG A 240 5.86 -5.36 -10.75
C ARG A 240 6.99 -6.38 -10.83
N ARG A 241 8.23 -5.91 -10.73
CA ARG A 241 9.43 -6.75 -10.74
C ARG A 241 9.45 -7.69 -9.55
N ARG A 242 9.29 -7.20 -8.32
CA ARG A 242 9.33 -8.02 -7.11
C ARG A 242 8.28 -9.14 -7.10
N TRP A 243 7.06 -8.81 -7.56
CA TRP A 243 6.03 -9.83 -7.69
C TRP A 243 6.40 -10.87 -8.74
N ALA A 244 6.81 -10.45 -9.95
CA ALA A 244 7.16 -11.36 -11.03
C ALA A 244 8.34 -12.27 -10.64
N GLU A 245 9.42 -11.71 -10.07
CA GLU A 245 10.57 -12.49 -9.58
C GLU A 245 10.18 -13.46 -8.46
N THR A 246 9.24 -13.08 -7.60
CA THR A 246 8.76 -13.98 -6.53
C THR A 246 7.98 -15.17 -7.09
N VAL A 247 7.22 -14.98 -8.16
CA VAL A 247 6.33 -16.01 -8.73
C VAL A 247 7.02 -16.82 -9.85
N HIS A 248 7.85 -16.17 -10.67
CA HIS A 248 8.44 -16.75 -11.88
C HIS A 248 9.96 -16.95 -11.81
N GLY A 249 10.61 -16.47 -10.74
CA GLY A 249 12.06 -16.55 -10.53
C GLY A 249 12.81 -15.30 -10.99
N GLU A 250 14.01 -15.13 -10.44
CA GLU A 250 14.88 -14.00 -10.77
C GLU A 250 15.23 -13.98 -12.27
N GLY A 251 15.31 -12.78 -12.86
CA GLY A 251 15.65 -12.56 -14.27
C GLY A 251 14.50 -12.80 -15.24
N CYS A 252 13.27 -13.06 -14.77
CA CYS A 252 12.09 -13.14 -15.64
C CYS A 252 11.79 -11.79 -16.33
N ASP A 253 11.13 -11.83 -17.48
CA ASP A 253 10.62 -10.62 -18.12
C ASP A 253 9.39 -10.08 -17.41
N TRP A 254 9.63 -9.34 -16.33
CA TRP A 254 8.58 -8.81 -15.49
C TRP A 254 7.66 -7.81 -16.23
N ARG A 255 8.15 -7.15 -17.31
CA ARG A 255 7.36 -6.19 -18.06
C ARG A 255 6.22 -6.88 -18.78
N ASP A 256 6.51 -7.96 -19.46
CA ASP A 256 5.53 -8.76 -20.19
C ASP A 256 4.59 -9.51 -19.22
N LEU A 257 5.16 -10.08 -18.15
CA LEU A 257 4.38 -10.83 -17.14
C LEU A 257 3.43 -9.95 -16.33
N THR A 258 3.61 -8.62 -16.35
CA THR A 258 2.79 -7.64 -15.63
C THR A 258 2.27 -6.54 -16.56
N ALA A 259 2.04 -6.85 -17.84
CA ALA A 259 1.49 -5.89 -18.78
C ALA A 259 0.09 -5.40 -18.35
N PRO A 260 -0.36 -4.22 -18.82
CA PRO A 260 -1.75 -3.81 -18.66
C PRO A 260 -2.69 -4.89 -19.15
N PRO A 261 -3.85 -5.08 -18.50
CA PRO A 261 -4.86 -6.01 -19.01
C PRO A 261 -5.32 -5.54 -20.41
N PRO A 262 -5.68 -6.46 -21.30
CA PRO A 262 -6.22 -6.05 -22.58
C PRO A 262 -7.44 -5.15 -22.35
N PRO A 263 -7.65 -4.12 -23.20
CA PRO A 263 -8.83 -3.29 -23.10
C PRO A 263 -10.07 -4.17 -23.07
N HIS A 264 -10.99 -3.92 -22.14
CA HIS A 264 -12.29 -4.59 -22.16
C HIS A 264 -12.95 -4.26 -23.50
N ILE A 265 -12.90 -5.18 -24.43
CA ILE A 265 -13.75 -5.14 -25.61
C ILE A 265 -15.14 -5.38 -25.04
N PHE A 266 -15.94 -4.30 -24.89
CA PHE A 266 -17.37 -4.48 -24.73
C PHE A 266 -17.82 -5.27 -25.95
N ALA A 267 -18.05 -6.56 -25.76
CA ALA A 267 -18.76 -7.36 -26.74
C ALA A 267 -20.16 -6.70 -26.80
N GLU A 268 -20.33 -5.77 -27.71
CA GLU A 268 -21.66 -5.45 -28.23
C GLU A 268 -22.19 -6.77 -28.75
N PHE A 269 -22.99 -7.43 -27.94
CA PHE A 269 -23.90 -8.44 -28.45
C PHE A 269 -24.84 -7.70 -29.42
N LEU A 270 -24.46 -7.70 -30.68
CA LEU A 270 -25.40 -7.55 -31.77
C LEU A 270 -26.49 -8.58 -31.56
N ILE A 271 -27.58 -8.17 -30.94
CA ILE A 271 -28.86 -8.86 -31.06
C ILE A 271 -29.25 -8.64 -32.52
N ALA A 272 -28.85 -9.58 -33.38
CA ALA A 272 -29.43 -9.69 -34.70
C ALA A 272 -30.91 -10.09 -34.52
N ALA A 273 -31.77 -9.23 -35.04
CA ALA A 273 -33.22 -9.39 -35.13
C ALA A 273 -33.62 -10.69 -35.87
#